data_7f03aa8fad613b6a3025a399caf1651e
#
_entry.id   7f03aa8fad613b6a3025a399caf1651e
#
_cell.length_a   1.000
_cell.length_b   1.000
_cell.length_c   1.000
_cell.angle_alpha   90.00
_cell.angle_beta   90.00
_cell.angle_gamma   90.00
#
_symmetry.space_group_name_H-M   'P 1'
#
loop_
_entity.id
_entity.type
_entity.pdbx_description
1 polymer ?
#
loop_
_entity_poly.entity_id
_entity_poly.type
_entity_poly.pdbx_seq_one_letter_code
_entity_poly.pdbx_strand_id
1 'polypeptide(L)'
;MKTKLFSYSQLDTFIHRLSGLTKLICFLLLTTTVMLTFDIRIILGIMVLSIVLFRVAKISFRQVRVMFVFVFVFIITNFFLTFLFSPTYGVEIYGTEHVLFVITERYTVTLEQLFYQLTKFSKYLSVIPLGCIFFFTTNPSEFASSLNNIGLSYKACSALSLTLRYFPDVQGDYHTISLAQQARGVEMSTKAGVMTRLKNMVRILVPLIFSTLDRVELITNAMELRGYGKHKKRTWFSYKPLGKNDWLSIGVCLAIFLFTMYMRFFVTKSLFYNPFI
;
A
#
# COMPACT_ATOMS: atom_id res chain seq x y z
N MET A 1 4.17 -8.36 -24.32
CA MET A 1 3.50 -8.81 -23.09
C MET A 1 3.33 -7.59 -22.18
N LYS A 2 2.14 -6.96 -22.16
CA LYS A 2 1.87 -5.80 -21.30
C LYS A 2 1.76 -6.29 -19.86
N THR A 3 2.70 -5.92 -19.01
CA THR A 3 2.56 -6.06 -17.56
C THR A 3 1.34 -5.26 -17.16
N LYS A 4 0.22 -5.94 -16.86
CA LYS A 4 -0.92 -5.30 -16.21
C LYS A 4 -0.43 -4.86 -14.83
N LEU A 5 -0.01 -3.60 -14.72
CA LEU A 5 0.22 -2.95 -13.45
C LEU A 5 -1.11 -3.07 -12.67
N PHE A 6 -1.05 -3.60 -11.45
CA PHE A 6 -2.22 -3.77 -10.58
C PHE A 6 -3.18 -4.93 -10.94
N SER A 7 -2.69 -6.03 -11.51
CA SER A 7 -3.50 -7.22 -11.72
C SER A 7 -3.36 -8.16 -10.53
N TYR A 8 -4.49 -8.42 -9.84
CA TYR A 8 -4.62 -9.53 -8.90
C TYR A 8 -4.19 -10.84 -9.58
N SER A 9 -3.27 -11.57 -8.97
CA SER A 9 -2.85 -12.89 -9.46
C SER A 9 -3.50 -13.98 -8.59
N GLN A 10 -4.35 -14.80 -9.19
CA GLN A 10 -4.89 -15.98 -8.50
C GLN A 10 -3.78 -17.03 -8.36
N LEU A 11 -3.16 -17.08 -7.19
CA LEU A 11 -2.22 -18.12 -6.83
C LEU A 11 -2.79 -18.90 -5.63
N ASP A 12 -2.55 -20.21 -5.61
CA ASP A 12 -3.07 -21.10 -4.57
C ASP A 12 -2.05 -21.21 -3.43
N THR A 13 -1.90 -20.14 -2.64
CA THR A 13 -1.05 -20.15 -1.44
C THR A 13 -1.89 -19.95 -0.18
N PHE A 14 -1.33 -20.28 0.99
CA PHE A 14 -1.99 -20.07 2.28
C PHE A 14 -2.56 -18.65 2.41
N ILE A 15 -1.78 -17.62 2.00
CA ILE A 15 -2.19 -16.21 2.10
C ILE A 15 -3.36 -15.89 1.15
N HIS A 16 -3.37 -16.46 -0.07
CA HIS A 16 -4.47 -16.24 -1.01
C HIS A 16 -5.79 -16.88 -0.55
N ARG A 17 -5.71 -17.96 0.24
CA ARG A 17 -6.89 -18.64 0.80
C ARG A 17 -7.56 -17.89 1.93
N LEU A 18 -6.85 -16.99 2.62
CA LEU A 18 -7.41 -16.16 3.69
C LEU A 18 -8.49 -15.22 3.15
N SER A 19 -9.47 -14.88 3.99
CA SER A 19 -10.51 -13.92 3.65
C SER A 19 -9.95 -12.51 3.46
N GLY A 20 -10.58 -11.70 2.60
CA GLY A 20 -10.16 -10.31 2.40
C GLY A 20 -10.22 -9.47 3.68
N LEU A 21 -11.17 -9.78 4.59
CA LEU A 21 -11.27 -9.14 5.89
C LEU A 21 -10.05 -9.43 6.77
N THR A 22 -9.63 -10.69 6.83
CA THR A 22 -8.45 -11.11 7.59
C THR A 22 -7.20 -10.41 7.09
N LYS A 23 -6.98 -10.38 5.78
CA LYS A 23 -5.85 -9.70 5.17
C LYS A 23 -5.82 -8.21 5.50
N LEU A 24 -6.98 -7.55 5.45
CA LEU A 24 -7.10 -6.14 5.80
C LEU A 24 -6.79 -5.88 7.27
N ILE A 25 -7.37 -6.68 8.19
CA ILE A 25 -7.13 -6.54 9.63
C ILE A 25 -5.66 -6.80 9.97
N CYS A 26 -5.06 -7.89 9.44
CA CYS A 26 -3.65 -8.20 9.67
C CYS A 26 -2.74 -7.10 9.12
N PHE A 27 -3.01 -6.59 7.92
CA PHE A 27 -2.27 -5.47 7.35
C PHE A 27 -2.35 -4.22 8.23
N LEU A 28 -3.55 -3.83 8.66
CA LEU A 28 -3.73 -2.66 9.53
C LEU A 28 -3.04 -2.84 10.89
N LEU A 29 -3.21 -4.00 11.55
CA LEU A 29 -2.59 -4.27 12.84
C LEU A 29 -1.05 -4.22 12.74
N LEU A 30 -0.44 -4.93 11.79
CA LEU A 30 1.01 -4.97 11.65
C LEU A 30 1.59 -3.60 11.26
N THR A 31 0.92 -2.88 10.34
CA THR A 31 1.35 -1.54 9.95
C THR A 31 1.25 -0.57 11.12
N THR A 32 0.15 -0.59 11.87
CA THR A 32 -0.02 0.23 13.06
C THR A 32 1.03 -0.11 14.13
N THR A 33 1.34 -1.39 14.32
CA THR A 33 2.41 -1.83 15.23
C THR A 33 3.75 -1.21 14.86
N VAL A 34 4.14 -1.31 13.58
CA VAL A 34 5.40 -0.73 13.11
C VAL A 34 5.39 0.80 13.22
N MET A 35 4.25 1.46 12.98
CA MET A 35 4.17 2.93 13.09
C MET A 35 4.27 3.42 14.54
N LEU A 36 3.72 2.70 15.50
CA LEU A 36 3.68 3.09 16.91
C LEU A 36 4.97 2.82 17.68
N THR A 37 5.90 2.02 17.17
CA THR A 37 7.14 1.69 17.86
C THR A 37 8.38 2.17 17.11
N PHE A 38 9.42 2.55 17.87
CA PHE A 38 10.78 2.78 17.36
C PHE A 38 11.79 1.82 18.04
N ASP A 39 11.30 0.71 18.59
CA ASP A 39 12.17 -0.36 19.06
C ASP A 39 12.66 -1.21 17.88
N ILE A 40 13.96 -1.11 17.60
CA ILE A 40 14.59 -1.78 16.45
C ILE A 40 14.40 -3.31 16.52
N ARG A 41 14.33 -3.90 17.71
CA ARG A 41 14.18 -5.35 17.91
C ARG A 41 12.85 -5.84 17.36
N ILE A 42 11.77 -5.11 17.68
CA ILE A 42 10.41 -5.43 17.24
C ILE A 42 10.28 -5.17 15.72
N ILE A 43 10.84 -4.04 15.25
CA ILE A 43 10.81 -3.69 13.83
C ILE A 43 11.54 -4.74 13.00
N LEU A 44 12.72 -5.21 13.42
CA LEU A 44 13.45 -6.28 12.74
C LEU A 44 12.66 -7.60 12.76
N GLY A 45 12.02 -7.95 13.87
CA GLY A 45 11.15 -9.11 13.95
C GLY A 45 10.00 -9.06 12.94
N ILE A 46 9.30 -7.91 12.84
CA ILE A 46 8.22 -7.72 11.87
C ILE A 46 8.77 -7.66 10.44
N MET A 47 9.97 -7.11 10.23
CA MET A 47 10.63 -7.09 8.92
C MET A 47 10.90 -8.51 8.43
N VAL A 48 11.49 -9.36 9.26
CA VAL A 48 11.73 -10.77 8.91
C VAL A 48 10.40 -11.47 8.62
N LEU A 49 9.40 -11.29 9.48
CA LEU A 49 8.07 -11.86 9.29
C LEU A 49 7.47 -11.40 7.95
N SER A 50 7.53 -10.12 7.63
CA SER A 50 6.99 -9.56 6.38
C SER A 50 7.69 -10.13 5.14
N ILE A 51 9.01 -10.30 5.19
CA ILE A 51 9.81 -10.91 4.10
C ILE A 51 9.44 -12.40 3.93
N VAL A 52 9.31 -13.14 5.02
CA VAL A 52 8.88 -14.53 4.97
C VAL A 52 7.48 -14.67 4.37
N LEU A 53 6.53 -13.86 4.83
CA LEU A 53 5.17 -13.85 4.27
C LEU A 53 5.17 -13.47 2.79
N PHE A 54 6.00 -12.52 2.38
CA PHE A 54 6.14 -12.13 0.98
C PHE A 54 6.65 -13.29 0.10
N ARG A 55 7.61 -14.07 0.60
CA ARG A 55 8.09 -15.29 -0.09
C ARG A 55 7.00 -16.37 -0.17
N VAL A 56 6.26 -16.59 0.91
CA VAL A 56 5.13 -17.53 0.96
C VAL A 56 4.00 -17.12 0.00
N ALA A 57 3.77 -15.83 -0.18
CA ALA A 57 2.78 -15.30 -1.14
C ALA A 57 3.15 -15.56 -2.60
N LYS A 58 4.39 -15.98 -2.91
CA LYS A 58 4.90 -16.22 -4.28
C LYS A 58 4.69 -15.05 -5.22
N ILE A 59 4.76 -13.81 -4.72
CA ILE A 59 4.62 -12.61 -5.52
C ILE A 59 5.89 -12.43 -6.35
N SER A 60 5.73 -12.21 -7.66
CA SER A 60 6.87 -12.00 -8.55
C SER A 60 7.54 -10.65 -8.28
N PHE A 61 8.83 -10.67 -8.00
CA PHE A 61 9.63 -9.46 -7.77
C PHE A 61 9.56 -8.47 -8.95
N ARG A 62 9.37 -8.98 -10.16
CA ARG A 62 9.21 -8.14 -11.36
C ARG A 62 7.99 -7.23 -11.29
N GLN A 63 6.89 -7.67 -10.65
CA GLN A 63 5.66 -6.90 -10.51
C GLN A 63 5.81 -5.74 -9.52
N VAL A 64 6.62 -5.95 -8.47
CA VAL A 64 6.81 -4.98 -7.38
C VAL A 64 8.07 -4.12 -7.53
N ARG A 65 8.93 -4.45 -8.51
CA ARG A 65 10.22 -3.76 -8.72
C ARG A 65 10.09 -2.24 -8.79
N VAL A 66 9.12 -1.74 -9.53
CA VAL A 66 8.91 -0.29 -9.70
C VAL A 66 8.56 0.36 -8.35
N MET A 67 7.71 -0.30 -7.56
CA MET A 67 7.32 0.15 -6.23
C MET A 67 8.52 0.14 -5.27
N PHE A 68 9.33 -0.92 -5.28
CA PHE A 68 10.55 -0.98 -4.47
C PHE A 68 11.57 0.11 -4.84
N VAL A 69 11.79 0.35 -6.14
CA VAL A 69 12.69 1.42 -6.60
C VAL A 69 12.18 2.78 -6.15
N PHE A 70 10.90 3.06 -6.31
CA PHE A 70 10.30 4.33 -5.86
C PHE A 70 10.49 4.54 -4.36
N VAL A 71 10.21 3.52 -3.55
CA VAL A 71 10.36 3.60 -2.09
C VAL A 71 11.84 3.71 -1.70
N PHE A 72 12.73 3.02 -2.38
CA PHE A 72 14.18 3.13 -2.14
C PHE A 72 14.69 4.54 -2.40
N VAL A 73 14.29 5.16 -3.51
CA VAL A 73 14.60 6.57 -3.81
C VAL A 73 14.04 7.49 -2.72
N PHE A 74 12.79 7.25 -2.30
CA PHE A 74 12.18 8.01 -1.21
C PHE A 74 12.96 7.89 0.10
N ILE A 75 13.41 6.69 0.46
CA ILE A 75 14.20 6.45 1.68
C ILE A 75 15.54 7.18 1.61
N ILE A 76 16.25 7.11 0.47
CA ILE A 76 17.51 7.80 0.28
C ILE A 76 17.29 9.31 0.38
N THR A 77 16.30 9.85 -0.30
CA THR A 77 15.97 11.29 -0.22
C THR A 77 15.65 11.71 1.22
N ASN A 78 14.86 10.88 1.93
CA ASN A 78 14.54 11.15 3.33
C ASN A 78 15.77 11.09 4.25
N PHE A 79 16.72 10.19 3.99
CA PHE A 79 17.99 10.13 4.70
C PHE A 79 18.77 11.44 4.56
N PHE A 80 18.95 11.93 3.33
CA PHE A 80 19.65 13.18 3.07
C PHE A 80 18.93 14.38 3.66
N LEU A 81 17.61 14.47 3.52
CA LEU A 81 16.82 15.58 4.07
C LEU A 81 16.90 15.61 5.59
N THR A 82 16.79 14.45 6.25
CA THR A 82 16.90 14.40 7.72
C THR A 82 18.29 14.84 8.19
N PHE A 83 19.34 14.42 7.51
CA PHE A 83 20.69 14.83 7.83
C PHE A 83 20.91 16.33 7.58
N LEU A 84 20.34 16.87 6.51
CA LEU A 84 20.47 18.29 6.15
C LEU A 84 19.75 19.22 7.13
N PHE A 85 18.52 18.88 7.52
CA PHE A 85 17.67 19.75 8.35
C PHE A 85 17.83 19.52 9.85
N SER A 86 18.15 18.30 10.27
CA SER A 86 18.24 17.91 11.69
C SER A 86 19.41 16.95 11.93
N PRO A 87 20.67 17.40 11.82
CA PRO A 87 21.85 16.55 11.94
C PRO A 87 22.04 15.98 13.35
N THR A 88 21.59 16.68 14.40
CA THR A 88 21.73 16.34 15.83
C THR A 88 20.49 15.64 16.42
N TYR A 89 19.45 15.38 15.62
CA TYR A 89 18.18 14.84 16.11
C TYR A 89 18.33 13.48 16.84
N GLY A 90 19.28 12.64 16.42
CA GLY A 90 19.60 11.40 17.11
C GLY A 90 20.13 11.63 18.53
N VAL A 91 21.02 12.61 18.70
CA VAL A 91 21.58 12.99 20.02
C VAL A 91 20.48 13.52 20.95
N GLU A 92 19.58 14.35 20.43
CA GLU A 92 18.44 14.87 21.21
C GLU A 92 17.49 13.75 21.72
N ILE A 93 17.31 12.69 20.92
CA ILE A 93 16.44 11.56 21.28
C ILE A 93 17.09 10.64 22.30
N TYR A 94 18.37 10.29 22.10
CA TYR A 94 19.03 9.28 22.91
C TYR A 94 19.77 9.86 24.14
N GLY A 95 20.01 11.19 24.17
CA GLY A 95 20.65 11.88 25.28
C GLY A 95 22.13 11.56 25.46
N THR A 96 22.75 10.87 24.49
CA THR A 96 24.17 10.54 24.44
C THR A 96 24.77 11.09 23.15
N GLU A 97 26.06 11.37 23.14
CA GLU A 97 26.77 11.93 21.99
C GLU A 97 28.05 11.16 21.73
N HIS A 98 28.06 10.29 20.75
CA HIS A 98 29.24 9.58 20.26
C HIS A 98 29.58 10.06 18.86
N VAL A 99 30.46 11.05 18.78
CA VAL A 99 30.88 11.64 17.52
C VAL A 99 31.80 10.70 16.76
N LEU A 100 31.43 10.33 15.54
CA LEU A 100 32.23 9.53 14.62
C LEU A 100 33.08 10.43 13.70
N PHE A 101 32.46 11.46 13.15
CA PHE A 101 33.08 12.33 12.18
C PHE A 101 32.49 13.74 12.26
N VAL A 102 33.37 14.75 12.30
CA VAL A 102 32.98 16.17 12.27
C VAL A 102 33.26 16.71 10.86
N ILE A 103 32.19 17.07 10.14
CA ILE A 103 32.28 17.68 8.81
C ILE A 103 32.40 19.21 8.97
N THR A 104 31.52 19.77 9.81
CA THR A 104 31.51 21.20 10.17
C THR A 104 30.88 21.30 11.56
N GLU A 105 31.06 22.42 12.27
CA GLU A 105 30.47 22.64 13.61
C GLU A 105 28.97 22.32 13.71
N ARG A 106 28.23 22.47 12.61
CA ARG A 106 26.81 22.16 12.53
C ARG A 106 26.51 20.74 12.06
N TYR A 107 27.40 20.11 11.29
CA TYR A 107 27.19 18.80 10.68
C TYR A 107 28.17 17.79 11.27
N THR A 108 27.72 17.14 12.32
CA THR A 108 28.45 16.04 12.97
C THR A 108 27.74 14.71 12.66
N VAL A 109 28.51 13.70 12.28
CA VAL A 109 28.00 12.35 12.13
C VAL A 109 28.16 11.63 13.46
N THR A 110 27.08 11.36 14.13
CA THR A 110 27.03 10.65 15.43
C THR A 110 26.48 9.23 15.26
N LEU A 111 26.87 8.32 16.14
CA LEU A 111 26.34 6.95 16.18
C LEU A 111 24.84 6.94 16.41
N GLU A 112 24.35 7.83 17.25
CA GLU A 112 22.94 8.00 17.58
C GLU A 112 22.12 8.38 16.34
N GLN A 113 22.64 9.31 15.52
CA GLN A 113 21.98 9.73 14.29
C GLN A 113 21.93 8.58 13.27
N LEU A 114 23.02 7.80 13.14
CA LEU A 114 23.05 6.63 12.26
C LEU A 114 22.09 5.54 12.73
N PHE A 115 22.04 5.29 14.05
CA PHE A 115 21.13 4.31 14.63
C PHE A 115 19.66 4.71 14.44
N TYR A 116 19.34 5.99 14.64
CA TYR A 116 18.01 6.53 14.35
C TYR A 116 17.64 6.33 12.87
N GLN A 117 18.55 6.66 11.95
CA GLN A 117 18.33 6.48 10.52
C GLN A 117 18.16 5.01 10.14
N LEU A 118 18.95 4.10 10.72
CA LEU A 118 18.83 2.65 10.52
C LEU A 118 17.48 2.13 11.00
N THR A 119 17.04 2.57 12.17
CA THR A 119 15.71 2.21 12.71
C THR A 119 14.59 2.68 11.79
N LYS A 120 14.67 3.91 11.31
CA LYS A 120 13.73 4.51 10.38
C LYS A 120 13.70 3.78 9.03
N PHE A 121 14.87 3.44 8.49
CA PHE A 121 15.02 2.64 7.28
C PHE A 121 14.37 1.26 7.43
N SER A 122 14.67 0.56 8.52
CA SER A 122 14.10 -0.75 8.83
C SER A 122 12.57 -0.70 8.97
N LYS A 123 12.04 0.39 9.53
CA LYS A 123 10.60 0.66 9.66
C LYS A 123 9.92 0.73 8.29
N TYR A 124 10.45 1.53 7.36
CA TYR A 124 9.90 1.61 6.01
C TYR A 124 10.03 0.30 5.25
N LEU A 125 11.19 -0.37 5.37
CA LEU A 125 11.42 -1.65 4.70
C LEU A 125 10.49 -2.77 5.21
N SER A 126 10.03 -2.72 6.47
CA SER A 126 9.08 -3.68 7.04
C SER A 126 7.67 -3.52 6.46
N VAL A 127 7.22 -2.27 6.21
CA VAL A 127 5.85 -1.98 5.76
C VAL A 127 5.64 -2.31 4.28
N ILE A 128 6.67 -2.17 3.45
CA ILE A 128 6.56 -2.39 2.00
C ILE A 128 6.08 -3.80 1.64
N PRO A 129 6.70 -4.89 2.14
CA PRO A 129 6.24 -6.23 1.82
C PRO A 129 4.82 -6.49 2.30
N LEU A 130 4.42 -5.93 3.46
CA LEU A 130 3.05 -6.05 3.99
C LEU A 130 2.03 -5.41 3.04
N GLY A 131 2.33 -4.19 2.57
CA GLY A 131 1.49 -3.51 1.58
C GLY A 131 1.40 -4.26 0.26
N CYS A 132 2.53 -4.80 -0.23
CA CYS A 132 2.56 -5.62 -1.43
C CYS A 132 1.73 -6.90 -1.26
N ILE A 133 1.87 -7.61 -0.13
CA ILE A 133 1.08 -8.81 0.15
C ILE A 133 -0.40 -8.47 0.09
N PHE A 134 -0.85 -7.46 0.84
CA PHE A 134 -2.24 -7.06 0.87
C PHE A 134 -2.76 -6.72 -0.54
N PHE A 135 -2.04 -5.89 -1.28
CA PHE A 135 -2.46 -5.38 -2.57
C PHE A 135 -2.55 -6.47 -3.66
N PHE A 136 -1.54 -7.36 -3.75
CA PHE A 136 -1.49 -8.37 -4.80
C PHE A 136 -2.27 -9.64 -4.49
N THR A 137 -2.56 -9.92 -3.21
CA THR A 137 -3.29 -11.13 -2.81
C THR A 137 -4.78 -10.90 -2.54
N THR A 138 -5.23 -9.64 -2.47
CA THR A 138 -6.63 -9.33 -2.18
C THR A 138 -7.39 -9.01 -3.46
N ASN A 139 -8.47 -9.75 -3.71
CA ASN A 139 -9.36 -9.44 -4.82
C ASN A 139 -10.14 -8.14 -4.53
N PRO A 140 -10.30 -7.22 -5.51
CA PRO A 140 -11.08 -6.00 -5.33
C PRO A 140 -12.49 -6.20 -4.78
N SER A 141 -13.19 -7.25 -5.20
CA SER A 141 -14.52 -7.57 -4.70
C SER A 141 -14.51 -8.11 -3.25
N GLU A 142 -13.49 -8.89 -2.87
CA GLU A 142 -13.28 -9.33 -1.48
C GLU A 142 -12.93 -8.14 -0.58
N PHE A 143 -12.12 -7.21 -1.06
CA PHE A 143 -11.80 -5.97 -0.35
C PHE A 143 -13.06 -5.15 -0.04
N ALA A 144 -13.91 -4.93 -1.04
CA ALA A 144 -15.15 -4.18 -0.87
C ALA A 144 -16.11 -4.87 0.12
N SER A 145 -16.25 -6.21 0.06
CA SER A 145 -17.05 -6.96 1.01
C SER A 145 -16.50 -6.88 2.44
N SER A 146 -15.19 -6.86 2.58
CA SER A 146 -14.50 -6.72 3.87
C SER A 146 -14.76 -5.36 4.52
N LEU A 147 -14.75 -4.29 3.73
CA LEU A 147 -15.08 -2.94 4.20
C LEU A 147 -16.54 -2.85 4.69
N ASN A 148 -17.46 -3.50 4.00
CA ASN A 148 -18.85 -3.54 4.43
C ASN A 148 -19.02 -4.31 5.77
N ASN A 149 -18.25 -5.36 6.00
CA ASN A 149 -18.26 -6.10 7.26
C ASN A 149 -17.71 -5.28 8.46
N ILE A 150 -16.81 -4.31 8.20
CA ILE A 150 -16.30 -3.40 9.22
C ILE A 150 -17.29 -2.27 9.54
N GLY A 151 -18.38 -2.12 8.76
CA GLY A 151 -19.45 -1.17 9.04
C GLY A 151 -19.62 -0.07 8.00
N LEU A 152 -18.84 -0.05 6.92
CA LEU A 152 -19.10 0.89 5.83
C LEU A 152 -20.43 0.57 5.12
N SER A 153 -21.07 1.61 4.59
CA SER A 153 -22.36 1.44 3.92
C SER A 153 -22.25 0.52 2.69
N TYR A 154 -23.25 -0.34 2.48
CA TYR A 154 -23.31 -1.22 1.32
C TYR A 154 -23.17 -0.47 0.00
N LYS A 155 -23.83 0.71 -0.13
CA LYS A 155 -23.77 1.54 -1.34
C LYS A 155 -22.32 1.98 -1.66
N ALA A 156 -21.58 2.48 -0.65
CA ALA A 156 -20.18 2.90 -0.83
C ALA A 156 -19.28 1.73 -1.20
N CYS A 157 -19.40 0.60 -0.53
CA CYS A 157 -18.61 -0.59 -0.83
C CYS A 157 -18.94 -1.18 -2.22
N SER A 158 -20.21 -1.13 -2.62
CA SER A 158 -20.62 -1.54 -3.96
C SER A 158 -20.05 -0.64 -5.04
N ALA A 159 -20.08 0.68 -4.85
CA ALA A 159 -19.47 1.63 -5.76
C ALA A 159 -17.96 1.40 -5.89
N LEU A 160 -17.27 1.17 -4.76
CA LEU A 160 -15.84 0.84 -4.76
C LEU A 160 -15.55 -0.46 -5.54
N SER A 161 -16.35 -1.51 -5.30
CA SER A 161 -16.20 -2.79 -6.01
C SER A 161 -16.38 -2.63 -7.52
N LEU A 162 -17.38 -1.85 -7.95
CA LEU A 162 -17.61 -1.54 -9.36
C LEU A 162 -16.44 -0.76 -9.96
N THR A 163 -15.99 0.29 -9.28
CA THR A 163 -14.84 1.10 -9.73
C THR A 163 -13.59 0.24 -9.94
N LEU A 164 -13.22 -0.56 -8.95
CA LEU A 164 -12.05 -1.42 -9.03
C LEU A 164 -12.16 -2.49 -10.11
N ARG A 165 -13.37 -2.98 -10.36
CA ARG A 165 -13.66 -3.96 -11.41
C ARG A 165 -13.53 -3.36 -12.82
N TYR A 166 -14.06 -2.15 -13.03
CA TYR A 166 -14.07 -1.50 -14.34
C TYR A 166 -12.79 -0.70 -14.64
N PHE A 167 -11.95 -0.47 -13.65
CA PHE A 167 -10.68 0.24 -13.84
C PHE A 167 -9.79 -0.34 -14.96
N PRO A 168 -9.57 -1.68 -15.05
CA PRO A 168 -8.82 -2.26 -16.16
C PRO A 168 -9.47 -2.06 -17.53
N ASP A 169 -10.81 -2.03 -17.59
CA ASP A 169 -11.55 -1.82 -18.84
C ASP A 169 -11.35 -0.39 -19.34
N VAL A 170 -11.47 0.61 -18.45
CA VAL A 170 -11.21 2.02 -18.76
C VAL A 170 -9.75 2.22 -19.22
N GLN A 171 -8.78 1.52 -18.63
CA GLN A 171 -7.40 1.55 -19.12
C GLN A 171 -7.27 0.97 -20.54
N GLY A 172 -8.02 -0.08 -20.85
CA GLY A 172 -8.10 -0.66 -22.19
C GLY A 172 -8.68 0.32 -23.21
N ASP A 173 -9.81 0.96 -22.86
CA ASP A 173 -10.47 1.96 -23.68
C ASP A 173 -9.55 3.15 -23.94
N TYR A 174 -8.89 3.69 -22.90
CA TYR A 174 -7.90 4.76 -23.06
C TYR A 174 -6.81 4.39 -24.05
N HIS A 175 -6.29 3.17 -23.98
CA HIS A 175 -5.26 2.72 -24.90
C HIS A 175 -5.77 2.62 -26.34
N THR A 176 -6.96 2.09 -26.55
CA THR A 176 -7.59 1.94 -27.86
C THR A 176 -7.91 3.30 -28.46
N ILE A 177 -8.50 4.21 -27.69
CA ILE A 177 -8.80 5.59 -28.12
C ILE A 177 -7.51 6.33 -28.43
N SER A 178 -6.48 6.19 -27.60
CA SER A 178 -5.17 6.82 -27.82
C SER A 178 -4.55 6.37 -29.14
N LEU A 179 -4.58 5.08 -29.46
CA LEU A 179 -4.08 4.56 -30.74
C LEU A 179 -4.90 5.10 -31.92
N ALA A 180 -6.22 5.13 -31.81
CA ALA A 180 -7.10 5.66 -32.84
C ALA A 180 -6.85 7.16 -33.11
N GLN A 181 -6.62 7.95 -32.06
CA GLN A 181 -6.28 9.37 -32.19
C GLN A 181 -4.89 9.59 -32.80
N GLN A 182 -3.92 8.76 -32.43
CA GLN A 182 -2.58 8.80 -33.03
C GLN A 182 -2.63 8.46 -34.52
N ALA A 183 -3.46 7.51 -34.94
CA ALA A 183 -3.70 7.20 -36.35
C ALA A 183 -4.35 8.37 -37.13
N ARG A 184 -5.08 9.26 -36.42
CA ARG A 184 -5.65 10.50 -36.96
C ARG A 184 -4.69 11.69 -36.90
N GLY A 185 -3.40 11.47 -36.62
CA GLY A 185 -2.36 12.50 -36.58
C GLY A 185 -2.24 13.26 -35.26
N VAL A 186 -2.88 12.79 -34.18
CA VAL A 186 -2.70 13.40 -32.85
C VAL A 186 -1.36 12.94 -32.26
N GLU A 187 -0.38 13.82 -32.25
CA GLU A 187 0.96 13.50 -31.77
C GLU A 187 1.03 13.49 -30.24
N MET A 188 1.42 12.33 -29.68
CA MET A 188 1.60 12.12 -28.23
C MET A 188 3.06 11.82 -27.86
N SER A 189 3.97 11.95 -28.84
CA SER A 189 5.39 11.66 -28.61
C SER A 189 6.06 12.72 -27.74
N THR A 190 7.25 12.37 -27.22
CA THR A 190 8.08 13.31 -26.44
C THR A 190 8.63 14.47 -27.29
N LYS A 191 8.53 14.39 -28.63
CA LYS A 191 8.96 15.45 -29.56
C LYS A 191 8.00 16.65 -29.57
N ALA A 192 6.72 16.43 -29.26
CA ALA A 192 5.74 17.51 -29.17
C ALA A 192 5.93 18.33 -27.90
N GLY A 193 5.78 19.64 -27.98
CA GLY A 193 5.83 20.55 -26.84
C GLY A 193 4.79 20.19 -25.76
N VAL A 194 5.10 20.48 -24.49
CA VAL A 194 4.25 20.13 -23.35
C VAL A 194 2.81 20.62 -23.51
N MET A 195 2.62 21.87 -23.98
CA MET A 195 1.29 22.45 -24.18
C MET A 195 0.51 21.71 -25.27
N THR A 196 1.16 21.32 -26.37
CA THR A 196 0.56 20.53 -27.45
C THR A 196 0.15 19.14 -26.94
N ARG A 197 0.98 18.50 -26.13
CA ARG A 197 0.65 17.22 -25.49
C ARG A 197 -0.55 17.34 -24.57
N LEU A 198 -0.62 18.40 -23.77
CA LEU A 198 -1.75 18.66 -22.87
C LEU A 198 -3.06 18.84 -23.66
N LYS A 199 -3.04 19.64 -24.73
CA LYS A 199 -4.18 19.81 -25.63
C LYS A 199 -4.60 18.50 -26.31
N ASN A 200 -3.63 17.71 -26.73
CA ASN A 200 -3.87 16.41 -27.36
C ASN A 200 -4.40 15.36 -26.36
N MET A 201 -3.99 15.44 -25.07
CA MET A 201 -4.56 14.60 -24.01
C MET A 201 -6.07 14.84 -23.84
N VAL A 202 -6.55 16.08 -23.92
CA VAL A 202 -7.99 16.40 -23.87
C VAL A 202 -8.74 15.72 -25.01
N ARG A 203 -8.15 15.65 -26.21
CA ARG A 203 -8.76 14.97 -27.37
C ARG A 203 -8.92 13.46 -27.18
N ILE A 204 -8.16 12.86 -26.26
CA ILE A 204 -8.32 11.45 -25.88
C ILE A 204 -9.30 11.32 -24.72
N LEU A 205 -9.25 12.23 -23.73
CA LEU A 205 -10.10 12.18 -22.55
C LEU A 205 -11.57 12.40 -22.87
N VAL A 206 -11.91 13.31 -23.77
CA VAL A 206 -13.31 13.60 -24.10
C VAL A 206 -14.05 12.36 -24.65
N PRO A 207 -13.57 11.66 -25.70
CA PRO A 207 -14.21 10.42 -26.15
C PRO A 207 -14.22 9.31 -25.07
N LEU A 208 -13.19 9.24 -24.21
CA LEU A 208 -13.15 8.29 -23.11
C LEU A 208 -14.24 8.56 -22.09
N ILE A 209 -14.50 9.84 -21.75
CA ILE A 209 -15.57 10.23 -20.83
C ILE A 209 -16.94 9.84 -21.43
N PHE A 210 -17.21 10.16 -22.68
CA PHE A 210 -18.48 9.76 -23.31
C PHE A 210 -18.66 8.24 -23.34
N SER A 211 -17.66 7.49 -23.76
CA SER A 211 -17.72 6.02 -23.74
C SER A 211 -17.94 5.44 -22.33
N THR A 212 -17.36 6.05 -21.32
CA THR A 212 -17.57 5.62 -19.92
C THR A 212 -18.95 6.02 -19.41
N LEU A 213 -19.50 7.16 -19.80
CA LEU A 213 -20.87 7.58 -19.44
C LEU A 213 -21.92 6.64 -20.03
N ASP A 214 -21.80 6.29 -21.32
CA ASP A 214 -22.69 5.32 -21.97
C ASP A 214 -22.67 3.97 -21.24
N ARG A 215 -21.48 3.52 -20.84
CA ARG A 215 -21.33 2.28 -20.05
C ARG A 215 -21.98 2.38 -18.67
N VAL A 216 -21.82 3.52 -17.97
CA VAL A 216 -22.44 3.77 -16.67
C VAL A 216 -23.96 3.71 -16.78
N GLU A 217 -24.53 4.31 -17.81
CA GLU A 217 -25.97 4.27 -18.05
C GLU A 217 -26.49 2.85 -18.24
N LEU A 218 -25.85 2.06 -19.10
CA LEU A 218 -26.19 0.63 -19.31
C LEU A 218 -26.11 -0.19 -18.01
N ILE A 219 -25.05 0.02 -17.22
CA ILE A 219 -24.86 -0.69 -15.93
C ILE A 219 -25.94 -0.26 -14.95
N THR A 220 -26.24 1.03 -14.85
CA THR A 220 -27.26 1.57 -13.92
C THR A 220 -28.63 1.00 -14.25
N ASN A 221 -29.03 1.04 -15.52
CA ASN A 221 -30.29 0.48 -15.97
C ASN A 221 -30.39 -1.03 -15.64
N ALA A 222 -29.33 -1.80 -15.92
CA ALA A 222 -29.28 -3.20 -15.58
C ALA A 222 -29.34 -3.47 -14.05
N MET A 223 -28.72 -2.61 -13.24
CA MET A 223 -28.77 -2.71 -11.77
C MET A 223 -30.15 -2.37 -11.22
N GLU A 224 -30.82 -1.35 -11.75
CA GLU A 224 -32.17 -0.97 -11.37
C GLU A 224 -33.18 -2.09 -11.69
N LEU A 225 -33.11 -2.67 -12.88
CA LEU A 225 -33.94 -3.82 -13.27
C LEU A 225 -33.74 -5.03 -12.33
N ARG A 226 -32.52 -5.20 -11.78
CA ARG A 226 -32.22 -6.24 -10.78
C ARG A 226 -32.56 -5.82 -9.34
N GLY A 227 -33.26 -4.70 -9.14
CA GLY A 227 -33.69 -4.20 -7.84
C GLY A 227 -32.53 -3.70 -6.95
N TYR A 228 -31.48 -3.12 -7.55
CA TYR A 228 -30.42 -2.48 -6.77
C TYR A 228 -30.99 -1.29 -6.00
N GLY A 229 -30.60 -1.16 -4.72
CA GLY A 229 -31.09 -0.09 -3.85
C GLY A 229 -32.42 -0.34 -3.13
N LYS A 230 -33.18 -1.40 -3.50
CA LYS A 230 -34.47 -1.77 -2.87
C LYS A 230 -34.30 -2.20 -1.40
N HIS A 231 -33.19 -2.83 -1.05
CA HIS A 231 -32.88 -3.33 0.29
C HIS A 231 -31.67 -2.63 0.89
N LYS A 232 -31.72 -2.31 2.19
CA LYS A 232 -30.61 -1.69 2.93
C LYS A 232 -29.38 -2.60 3.08
N LYS A 233 -29.58 -3.92 3.09
CA LYS A 233 -28.53 -4.93 3.21
C LYS A 233 -28.68 -5.96 2.09
N ARG A 234 -27.58 -6.36 1.49
CA ARG A 234 -27.49 -7.43 0.49
C ARG A 234 -26.28 -8.32 0.78
N THR A 235 -26.35 -9.56 0.38
CA THR A 235 -25.25 -10.52 0.45
C THR A 235 -24.24 -10.25 -0.66
N TRP A 236 -22.97 -10.45 -0.36
CA TRP A 236 -21.88 -10.34 -1.34
C TRP A 236 -21.60 -11.69 -1.98
N PHE A 237 -21.49 -11.72 -3.30
CA PHE A 237 -21.09 -12.94 -4.02
C PHE A 237 -19.65 -13.37 -3.65
N SER A 238 -18.76 -12.42 -3.43
CA SER A 238 -17.36 -12.65 -3.06
C SER A 238 -17.14 -12.77 -1.55
N TYR A 239 -18.22 -12.90 -0.75
CA TYR A 239 -18.09 -13.08 0.69
C TYR A 239 -17.47 -14.43 1.01
N LYS A 240 -16.35 -14.40 1.71
CA LYS A 240 -15.72 -15.58 2.30
C LYS A 240 -15.94 -15.58 3.80
N PRO A 241 -16.60 -16.60 4.37
CA PRO A 241 -16.73 -16.73 5.82
C PRO A 241 -15.37 -16.94 6.45
N LEU A 242 -15.19 -16.43 7.67
CA LEU A 242 -13.96 -16.58 8.44
C LEU A 242 -13.75 -18.05 8.82
N GLY A 243 -12.66 -18.64 8.34
CA GLY A 243 -12.24 -19.99 8.71
C GLY A 243 -11.33 -20.03 9.95
N LYS A 244 -10.96 -21.23 10.40
CA LYS A 244 -10.03 -21.41 11.52
C LYS A 244 -8.68 -20.70 11.28
N ASN A 245 -8.17 -20.76 10.05
CA ASN A 245 -6.91 -20.12 9.68
C ASN A 245 -6.99 -18.59 9.72
N ASP A 246 -8.17 -18.03 9.44
CA ASP A 246 -8.41 -16.59 9.52
C ASP A 246 -8.31 -16.11 10.98
N TRP A 247 -8.98 -16.80 11.89
CA TRP A 247 -8.94 -16.49 13.32
C TRP A 247 -7.52 -16.64 13.91
N LEU A 248 -6.80 -17.68 13.49
CA LEU A 248 -5.41 -17.89 13.92
C LEU A 248 -4.52 -16.74 13.43
N SER A 249 -4.65 -16.32 12.17
CA SER A 249 -3.86 -15.22 11.60
C SER A 249 -4.16 -13.89 12.31
N ILE A 250 -5.43 -13.58 12.57
CA ILE A 250 -5.83 -12.37 13.33
C ILE A 250 -5.29 -12.46 14.75
N GLY A 251 -5.41 -13.63 15.41
CA GLY A 251 -4.91 -13.85 16.78
C GLY A 251 -3.41 -13.60 16.89
N VAL A 252 -2.61 -14.12 15.95
CA VAL A 252 -1.16 -13.90 15.91
C VAL A 252 -0.82 -12.42 15.72
N CYS A 253 -1.47 -11.73 14.75
CA CYS A 253 -1.23 -10.31 14.53
C CYS A 253 -1.66 -9.46 15.74
N LEU A 254 -2.76 -9.80 16.40
CA LEU A 254 -3.22 -9.14 17.61
C LEU A 254 -2.26 -9.37 18.78
N ALA A 255 -1.74 -10.60 18.93
CA ALA A 255 -0.74 -10.91 19.95
C ALA A 255 0.55 -10.10 19.76
N ILE A 256 1.04 -9.96 18.51
CA ILE A 256 2.20 -9.12 18.18
C ILE A 256 1.90 -7.64 18.54
N PHE A 257 0.72 -7.15 18.21
CA PHE A 257 0.31 -5.79 18.53
C PHE A 257 0.27 -5.54 20.05
N LEU A 258 -0.38 -6.44 20.82
CA LEU A 258 -0.48 -6.35 22.27
C LEU A 258 0.89 -6.48 22.94
N PHE A 259 1.73 -7.41 22.46
CA PHE A 259 3.11 -7.56 22.94
C PHE A 259 3.91 -6.27 22.72
N THR A 260 3.78 -5.63 21.57
CA THR A 260 4.47 -4.36 21.29
C THR A 260 3.96 -3.24 22.20
N MET A 261 2.66 -3.18 22.46
CA MET A 261 2.07 -2.21 23.40
C MET A 261 2.59 -2.46 24.83
N TYR A 262 2.63 -3.72 25.26
CA TYR A 262 3.20 -4.10 26.56
C TYR A 262 4.66 -3.67 26.68
N MET A 263 5.49 -3.99 25.69
CA MET A 263 6.91 -3.59 25.67
C MET A 263 7.07 -2.07 25.75
N ARG A 264 6.26 -1.33 25.00
CA ARG A 264 6.29 0.14 24.96
C ARG A 264 5.93 0.76 26.30
N PHE A 265 4.84 0.32 26.95
CA PHE A 265 4.32 0.98 28.14
C PHE A 265 4.99 0.48 29.43
N PHE A 266 5.36 -0.79 29.52
CA PHE A 266 5.86 -1.38 30.75
C PHE A 266 7.37 -1.60 30.77
N VAL A 267 8.01 -1.90 29.65
CA VAL A 267 9.43 -2.23 29.59
C VAL A 267 10.28 -1.03 29.19
N THR A 268 10.01 -0.47 28.01
CA THR A 268 10.86 0.59 27.45
C THR A 268 10.51 1.95 28.05
N LYS A 269 9.24 2.17 28.45
CA LYS A 269 8.69 3.45 28.96
C LYS A 269 9.00 4.66 28.09
N SER A 270 9.57 4.46 26.91
CA SER A 270 9.93 5.47 25.92
C SER A 270 9.51 5.01 24.53
N LEU A 271 9.42 5.94 23.59
CA LEU A 271 9.15 5.65 22.17
C LEU A 271 10.34 4.97 21.48
N PHE A 272 11.54 5.26 21.95
CA PHE A 272 12.81 4.85 21.34
C PHE A 272 13.53 3.89 22.26
N TYR A 273 13.96 2.76 21.71
CA TYR A 273 14.89 1.89 22.40
C TYR A 273 16.30 2.50 22.35
N ASN A 274 16.90 2.73 23.51
CA ASN A 274 18.26 3.27 23.60
C ASN A 274 19.26 2.13 23.82
N PRO A 275 20.12 1.82 22.86
CA PRO A 275 21.16 0.81 23.02
C PRO A 275 22.44 1.35 23.67
N PHE A 276 22.52 2.66 23.93
CA PHE A 276 23.74 3.36 24.41
C PHE A 276 23.77 3.55 25.94
N ILE A 277 22.72 3.10 26.63
CA ILE A 277 22.62 3.12 28.09
C ILE A 277 22.78 1.74 28.66
#